data_60fa59a64c12168728e8a3066bb270c3
#
_entry.id   60fa59a64c12168728e8a3066bb270c3
#
_cell.length_a   1.000
_cell.length_b   1.000
_cell.length_c   1.000
_cell.angle_alpha   90.00
_cell.angle_beta   90.00
_cell.angle_gamma   90.00
#
_symmetry.space_group_name_H-M   'P 1'
#
loop_
_entity.id
_entity.type
_entity.pdbx_description
1 polymer ?
#
loop_
_entity_poly.entity_id
_entity_poly.type
_entity_poly.pdbx_seq_one_letter_code
_entity_poly.pdbx_strand_id
1 'polypeptide(L)'
;QRSVTEDDPELVDAGVNVGHFAEGLQYKFIKIVRGPIEIASDKQWADLEVPQGNVGELLVAGEHVCRAYYNNPEAFKTSKIRDHNDIVWHRSGDLGRQDEKKNVWIVGRIHNVIERDGQYLFPVQAEVVLKRQPYTRLAAYLGVPDAKLGEKTVCVIAPKNNAEISDKKLCAEREAEIRRVMTKNQIPVDQVIFHPDIPMDLRHRSKVEYGVLREELKKAGLV
;
A
#
# COMPACT_ATOMS: atom_id res chain seq x y z
N GLN A 1 0.81 -16.53 -3.89
CA GLN A 1 0.35 -15.19 -4.26
C GLN A 1 0.77 -14.94 -5.70
N ARG A 2 -0.19 -14.99 -6.63
CA ARG A 2 0.07 -14.68 -8.04
C ARG A 2 -0.07 -13.18 -8.25
N SER A 3 0.94 -12.54 -8.74
CA SER A 3 0.85 -11.23 -9.38
C SER A 3 0.30 -11.43 -10.79
N VAL A 4 -0.52 -10.51 -11.23
CA VAL A 4 -1.52 -10.64 -12.27
C VAL A 4 -1.03 -10.28 -13.63
N THR A 5 -0.05 -10.38 -14.19
CA THR A 5 0.11 -10.26 -15.65
C THR A 5 1.12 -11.28 -16.16
N GLU A 6 0.58 -12.40 -16.65
CA GLU A 6 1.38 -13.37 -17.40
C GLU A 6 1.78 -12.84 -18.79
N ASP A 7 1.04 -11.84 -19.32
CA ASP A 7 1.21 -11.35 -20.70
C ASP A 7 2.27 -10.26 -20.88
N ASP A 8 2.58 -9.48 -19.85
CA ASP A 8 3.72 -8.55 -19.84
C ASP A 8 4.36 -8.52 -18.44
N PRO A 9 5.52 -9.20 -18.28
CA PRO A 9 6.19 -9.25 -16.97
C PRO A 9 6.71 -7.90 -16.48
N GLU A 10 6.74 -6.87 -17.31
CA GLU A 10 7.13 -5.52 -16.91
C GLU A 10 5.94 -4.65 -16.51
N LEU A 11 4.71 -5.02 -16.92
CA LEU A 11 3.50 -4.34 -16.48
C LEU A 11 2.94 -5.03 -15.25
N VAL A 12 2.56 -4.24 -14.27
CA VAL A 12 1.96 -4.73 -13.01
C VAL A 12 0.60 -4.10 -12.86
N ASP A 13 -0.43 -4.92 -13.02
CA ASP A 13 -1.78 -4.48 -12.76
C ASP A 13 -2.05 -4.48 -11.25
N ALA A 14 -1.68 -3.39 -10.64
CA ALA A 14 -2.22 -2.87 -9.38
C ALA A 14 -2.33 -3.80 -8.15
N GLY A 15 -1.25 -4.44 -7.69
CA GLY A 15 -1.26 -4.96 -6.32
C GLY A 15 -1.13 -6.48 -6.17
N VAL A 16 -1.50 -6.99 -5.01
CA VAL A 16 -1.45 -8.42 -4.67
C VAL A 16 -2.85 -9.00 -4.73
N ASN A 17 -3.07 -9.99 -5.60
CA ASN A 17 -4.32 -10.73 -5.65
C ASN A 17 -4.47 -11.61 -4.40
N VAL A 18 -5.55 -11.40 -3.66
CA VAL A 18 -5.87 -12.18 -2.45
C VAL A 18 -7.09 -13.11 -2.66
N GLY A 19 -7.56 -13.24 -3.90
CA GLY A 19 -8.68 -14.11 -4.25
C GLY A 19 -10.03 -13.41 -4.16
N HIS A 20 -11.06 -14.16 -3.79
CA HIS A 20 -12.45 -13.69 -3.66
C HIS A 20 -12.86 -13.56 -2.20
N PHE A 21 -13.86 -12.72 -1.94
CA PHE A 21 -14.47 -12.69 -0.62
C PHE A 21 -15.16 -14.01 -0.30
N ALA A 22 -15.10 -14.40 0.97
CA ALA A 22 -15.84 -15.56 1.46
C ALA A 22 -17.35 -15.33 1.35
N GLU A 23 -18.10 -16.41 1.13
CA GLU A 23 -19.56 -16.37 1.13
C GLU A 23 -20.09 -15.86 2.48
N GLY A 24 -21.10 -15.01 2.45
CA GLY A 24 -21.70 -14.39 3.65
C GLY A 24 -20.92 -13.20 4.21
N LEU A 25 -19.74 -12.88 3.70
CA LEU A 25 -19.03 -11.66 4.08
C LEU A 25 -19.61 -10.46 3.33
N GLN A 26 -20.06 -9.44 4.08
CA GLN A 26 -20.38 -8.14 3.51
C GLN A 26 -19.10 -7.31 3.39
N TYR A 27 -18.94 -6.59 2.30
CA TYR A 27 -17.78 -5.73 2.08
C TYR A 27 -18.14 -4.45 1.33
N LYS A 28 -17.34 -3.42 1.52
CA LYS A 28 -17.39 -2.14 0.80
C LYS A 28 -15.98 -1.65 0.54
N PHE A 29 -15.80 -0.93 -0.55
CA PHE A 29 -14.60 -0.11 -0.77
C PHE A 29 -15.00 1.36 -0.68
N ILE A 30 -14.37 2.10 0.20
CA ILE A 30 -14.70 3.50 0.45
C ILE A 30 -13.52 4.43 0.14
N LYS A 31 -13.82 5.69 -0.09
CA LYS A 31 -12.79 6.74 -0.22
C LYS A 31 -11.87 6.73 0.99
N ILE A 32 -10.62 7.13 0.78
CA ILE A 32 -9.63 7.24 1.85
C ILE A 32 -10.06 8.38 2.78
N VAL A 33 -10.43 8.05 4.01
CA VAL A 33 -10.82 9.01 5.04
C VAL A 33 -9.95 8.81 6.26
N ARG A 34 -9.25 9.86 6.68
CA ARG A 34 -8.47 9.85 7.92
C ARG A 34 -9.37 10.19 9.10
N GLY A 35 -9.29 9.41 10.18
CA GLY A 35 -10.10 9.61 11.40
C GLY A 35 -11.43 8.84 11.41
N PRO A 36 -12.28 9.10 12.41
CA PRO A 36 -13.58 8.45 12.57
C PRO A 36 -14.54 8.76 11.42
N ILE A 37 -15.42 7.81 11.13
CA ILE A 37 -16.48 7.94 10.13
C ILE A 37 -17.82 7.64 10.81
N GLU A 38 -18.80 8.51 10.59
CA GLU A 38 -20.17 8.35 11.05
C GLU A 38 -21.10 8.22 9.87
N ILE A 39 -21.99 7.24 9.89
CA ILE A 39 -22.95 6.95 8.82
C ILE A 39 -24.36 6.93 9.38
N ALA A 40 -25.12 7.95 9.07
CA ALA A 40 -26.52 8.13 9.49
C ALA A 40 -27.54 7.86 8.38
N SER A 41 -27.09 7.54 7.13
CA SER A 41 -28.01 7.30 6.02
C SER A 41 -27.35 6.56 4.85
N ASP A 42 -28.16 5.94 3.98
CA ASP A 42 -27.69 5.33 2.73
C ASP A 42 -27.01 6.34 1.77
N LYS A 43 -27.46 7.60 1.81
CA LYS A 43 -26.83 8.65 1.02
C LYS A 43 -25.36 8.84 1.41
N GLN A 44 -25.04 8.84 2.69
CA GLN A 44 -23.65 8.96 3.14
C GLN A 44 -22.80 7.74 2.72
N TRP A 45 -23.39 6.54 2.68
CA TRP A 45 -22.72 5.39 2.07
C TRP A 45 -22.43 5.63 0.59
N ALA A 46 -23.43 6.03 -0.18
CA ALA A 46 -23.28 6.30 -1.62
C ALA A 46 -22.21 7.39 -1.90
N ASP A 47 -22.12 8.40 -1.04
CA ASP A 47 -21.13 9.47 -1.15
C ASP A 47 -19.70 9.00 -0.82
N LEU A 48 -19.57 7.96 0.01
CA LEU A 48 -18.28 7.41 0.45
C LEU A 48 -17.79 6.25 -0.40
N GLU A 49 -18.66 5.40 -0.92
CA GLU A 49 -18.27 4.26 -1.72
C GLU A 49 -17.53 4.70 -2.99
N VAL A 50 -16.49 3.95 -3.35
CA VAL A 50 -15.79 4.18 -4.61
C VAL A 50 -16.43 3.34 -5.73
N PRO A 51 -16.42 3.80 -6.99
CA PRO A 51 -16.87 3.00 -8.12
C PRO A 51 -16.10 1.67 -8.21
N GLN A 52 -16.75 0.65 -8.72
CA GLN A 52 -16.12 -0.66 -8.95
C GLN A 52 -14.84 -0.51 -9.77
N GLY A 53 -13.81 -1.25 -9.39
CA GLY A 53 -12.48 -1.19 -10.01
C GLY A 53 -11.57 -0.10 -9.44
N ASN A 54 -12.11 0.90 -8.75
CA ASN A 54 -11.31 1.95 -8.12
C ASN A 54 -10.77 1.50 -6.75
N VAL A 55 -9.61 2.04 -6.41
CA VAL A 55 -8.98 1.78 -5.10
C VAL A 55 -9.71 2.52 -3.99
N GLY A 56 -10.03 1.81 -2.92
CA GLY A 56 -10.60 2.35 -1.70
C GLY A 56 -10.15 1.59 -0.46
N GLU A 57 -10.50 2.11 0.73
CA GLU A 57 -10.32 1.37 1.98
C GLU A 57 -11.35 0.23 2.04
N LEU A 58 -10.86 -0.99 2.29
CA LEU A 58 -11.71 -2.17 2.46
C LEU A 58 -12.39 -2.16 3.83
N LEU A 59 -13.71 -2.17 3.81
CA LEU A 59 -14.55 -2.44 4.96
C LEU A 59 -15.13 -3.84 4.87
N VAL A 60 -15.29 -4.50 6.03
CA VAL A 60 -15.95 -5.80 6.11
C VAL A 60 -16.95 -5.83 7.25
N ALA A 61 -18.07 -6.54 7.04
CA ALA A 61 -19.08 -6.80 8.06
C ALA A 61 -19.59 -8.24 7.95
N GLY A 62 -20.13 -8.76 9.04
CA GLY A 62 -20.66 -10.13 9.12
C GLY A 62 -20.57 -10.69 10.54
N GLU A 63 -21.14 -11.86 10.76
CA GLU A 63 -21.21 -12.47 12.08
C GLU A 63 -19.85 -12.77 12.70
N HIS A 64 -18.85 -13.07 11.86
CA HIS A 64 -17.47 -13.36 12.27
C HIS A 64 -16.63 -12.10 12.48
N VAL A 65 -17.18 -10.90 12.22
CA VAL A 65 -16.47 -9.63 12.43
C VAL A 65 -16.64 -9.19 13.86
N CYS A 66 -15.53 -8.98 14.58
CA CYS A 66 -15.52 -8.45 15.94
C CYS A 66 -16.30 -7.13 16.02
N ARG A 67 -17.34 -7.08 16.84
CA ARG A 67 -18.24 -5.93 16.97
C ARG A 67 -17.79 -4.88 17.96
N ALA A 68 -16.87 -5.21 18.86
CA ALA A 68 -16.36 -4.29 19.88
C ALA A 68 -14.97 -4.73 20.35
N TYR A 69 -14.26 -3.82 21.02
CA TYR A 69 -13.00 -4.12 21.69
C TYR A 69 -13.18 -4.01 23.19
N TYR A 70 -12.67 -5.02 23.93
CA TYR A 70 -12.73 -5.01 25.37
C TYR A 70 -11.97 -3.81 25.94
N ASN A 71 -12.64 -2.98 26.70
CA ASN A 71 -12.08 -1.82 27.40
C ASN A 71 -11.29 -0.83 26.54
N ASN A 72 -11.59 -0.73 25.22
CA ASN A 72 -10.89 0.15 24.29
C ASN A 72 -11.87 0.88 23.33
N PRO A 73 -12.64 1.88 23.84
CA PRO A 73 -13.60 2.62 23.02
C PRO A 73 -12.94 3.48 21.94
N GLU A 74 -11.73 3.95 22.17
CA GLU A 74 -11.02 4.76 21.15
C GLU A 74 -10.61 3.92 19.93
N ALA A 75 -10.17 2.67 20.14
CA ALA A 75 -9.92 1.75 19.04
C ALA A 75 -11.20 1.43 18.27
N PHE A 76 -12.36 1.40 18.93
CA PHE A 76 -13.64 1.25 18.25
C PHE A 76 -13.90 2.43 17.32
N LYS A 77 -13.81 3.67 17.80
CA LYS A 77 -14.07 4.88 16.99
C LYS A 77 -13.22 4.97 15.73
N THR A 78 -11.98 4.49 15.79
CA THR A 78 -11.05 4.60 14.66
C THR A 78 -11.13 3.44 13.67
N SER A 79 -11.52 2.24 14.16
CA SER A 79 -11.49 1.02 13.33
C SER A 79 -12.86 0.40 13.08
N LYS A 80 -13.93 1.02 13.54
CA LYS A 80 -15.31 0.54 13.35
C LYS A 80 -16.21 1.69 12.91
N ILE A 81 -17.19 1.35 12.10
CA ILE A 81 -18.31 2.22 11.74
C ILE A 81 -19.58 1.46 12.13
N ARG A 82 -20.40 2.06 12.98
CA ARG A 82 -21.75 1.58 13.21
C ARG A 82 -22.67 2.42 12.33
N ASP A 83 -23.35 1.79 11.39
CA ASP A 83 -24.23 2.51 10.49
C ASP A 83 -25.66 2.63 11.03
N HIS A 84 -26.52 3.32 10.31
CA HIS A 84 -27.92 3.59 10.69
C HIS A 84 -28.81 2.33 10.73
N ASN A 85 -28.35 1.19 10.19
CA ASN A 85 -29.00 -0.11 10.26
C ASN A 85 -28.43 -0.98 11.40
N ASP A 86 -27.64 -0.40 12.32
CA ASP A 86 -26.93 -1.09 13.40
C ASP A 86 -25.91 -2.13 12.94
N ILE A 87 -25.50 -2.09 11.67
CA ILE A 87 -24.43 -2.94 11.15
C ILE A 87 -23.08 -2.36 11.58
N VAL A 88 -22.23 -3.22 12.14
CA VAL A 88 -20.88 -2.84 12.54
C VAL A 88 -19.89 -3.26 11.45
N TRP A 89 -19.36 -2.27 10.77
CA TRP A 89 -18.34 -2.41 9.74
C TRP A 89 -16.95 -2.29 10.37
N HIS A 90 -16.06 -3.22 10.04
CA HIS A 90 -14.66 -3.13 10.41
C HIS A 90 -13.87 -2.44 9.30
N ARG A 91 -13.18 -1.38 9.64
CA ARG A 91 -12.17 -0.73 8.81
C ARG A 91 -10.91 -1.57 8.87
N SER A 92 -10.57 -2.26 7.79
CA SER A 92 -9.37 -3.12 7.77
C SER A 92 -8.08 -2.32 7.75
N GLY A 93 -8.15 -1.06 7.31
CA GLY A 93 -6.99 -0.24 6.99
C GLY A 93 -6.23 -0.71 5.75
N ASP A 94 -6.68 -1.77 5.09
CA ASP A 94 -6.14 -2.21 3.81
C ASP A 94 -6.79 -1.42 2.67
N LEU A 95 -5.98 -1.02 1.70
CA LEU A 95 -6.43 -0.40 0.46
C LEU A 95 -6.44 -1.43 -0.64
N GLY A 96 -7.54 -1.46 -1.37
CA GLY A 96 -7.69 -2.42 -2.46
C GLY A 96 -8.79 -2.03 -3.43
N ARG A 97 -8.98 -2.88 -4.40
CA ARG A 97 -10.07 -2.80 -5.38
C ARG A 97 -10.56 -4.20 -5.74
N GLN A 98 -11.73 -4.28 -6.33
CA GLN A 98 -12.23 -5.51 -6.92
C GLN A 98 -12.29 -5.35 -8.44
N ASP A 99 -11.74 -6.33 -9.16
CA ASP A 99 -11.80 -6.36 -10.62
C ASP A 99 -13.15 -6.88 -11.15
N GLU A 100 -13.32 -6.89 -12.47
CA GLU A 100 -14.53 -7.39 -13.13
C GLU A 100 -14.77 -8.90 -12.89
N LYS A 101 -13.70 -9.65 -12.64
CA LYS A 101 -13.75 -11.09 -12.29
C LYS A 101 -13.97 -11.32 -10.81
N LYS A 102 -14.25 -10.26 -10.04
CA LYS A 102 -14.43 -10.26 -8.58
C LYS A 102 -13.19 -10.65 -7.78
N ASN A 103 -12.00 -10.68 -8.38
CA ASN A 103 -10.77 -10.81 -7.61
C ASN A 103 -10.51 -9.54 -6.81
N VAL A 104 -10.03 -9.72 -5.60
CA VAL A 104 -9.66 -8.63 -4.69
C VAL A 104 -8.15 -8.40 -4.78
N TRP A 105 -7.77 -7.16 -5.02
CA TRP A 105 -6.39 -6.70 -5.18
C TRP A 105 -6.03 -5.75 -4.05
N ILE A 106 -5.06 -6.11 -3.22
CA ILE A 106 -4.55 -5.23 -2.16
C ILE A 106 -3.37 -4.42 -2.69
N VAL A 107 -3.43 -3.11 -2.53
CA VAL A 107 -2.43 -2.15 -3.05
C VAL A 107 -1.63 -1.46 -1.93
N GLY A 108 -2.02 -1.62 -0.67
CA GLY A 108 -1.31 -1.05 0.47
C GLY A 108 -2.16 -0.91 1.72
N ARG A 109 -1.66 -0.08 2.62
CA ARG A 109 -2.33 0.30 3.87
C ARG A 109 -2.62 1.80 3.87
N ILE A 110 -3.73 2.21 4.49
CA ILE A 110 -4.17 3.62 4.54
C ILE A 110 -3.10 4.55 5.14
N HIS A 111 -2.36 4.10 6.15
CA HIS A 111 -1.31 4.89 6.79
C HIS A 111 0.02 4.95 6.03
N ASN A 112 0.16 4.17 4.96
CA ASN A 112 1.34 4.13 4.11
C ASN A 112 1.11 4.77 2.74
N VAL A 113 -0.09 5.29 2.49
CA VAL A 113 -0.40 6.03 1.26
C VAL A 113 0.52 7.23 1.15
N ILE A 114 1.07 7.42 -0.04
CA ILE A 114 1.91 8.57 -0.38
C ILE A 114 1.01 9.62 -1.03
N GLU A 115 0.99 10.82 -0.48
CA GLU A 115 0.23 11.95 -1.02
C GLU A 115 1.15 12.87 -1.81
N ARG A 116 1.16 12.67 -3.13
CA ARG A 116 2.04 13.41 -4.03
C ARG A 116 1.23 14.19 -5.06
N ASP A 117 1.43 15.50 -5.08
CA ASP A 117 0.81 16.41 -6.07
C ASP A 117 -0.72 16.22 -6.18
N GLY A 118 -1.37 16.09 -5.01
CA GLY A 118 -2.81 15.85 -4.92
C GLY A 118 -3.29 14.47 -5.33
N GLN A 119 -2.38 13.54 -5.59
CA GLN A 119 -2.69 12.15 -5.95
C GLN A 119 -2.23 11.18 -4.87
N TYR A 120 -2.95 10.07 -4.76
CA TYR A 120 -2.56 8.95 -3.90
C TYR A 120 -1.74 7.94 -4.68
N LEU A 121 -0.58 7.58 -4.14
CA LEU A 121 0.27 6.51 -4.65
C LEU A 121 0.33 5.37 -3.61
N PHE A 122 0.35 4.15 -4.12
CA PHE A 122 0.22 2.96 -3.29
C PHE A 122 1.52 2.14 -3.29
N PRO A 123 2.20 2.01 -2.13
CA PRO A 123 3.52 1.37 -2.05
C PRO A 123 3.60 -0.02 -2.65
N VAL A 124 2.60 -0.87 -2.40
CA VAL A 124 2.62 -2.27 -2.85
C VAL A 124 2.70 -2.39 -4.38
N GLN A 125 2.06 -1.49 -5.13
CA GLN A 125 2.15 -1.48 -6.60
C GLN A 125 3.58 -1.30 -7.07
N ALA A 126 4.28 -0.31 -6.53
CA ALA A 126 5.68 -0.05 -6.82
C ALA A 126 6.58 -1.21 -6.38
N GLU A 127 6.36 -1.72 -5.17
CA GLU A 127 7.19 -2.78 -4.59
C GLU A 127 7.10 -4.09 -5.37
N VAL A 128 5.95 -4.42 -5.96
CA VAL A 128 5.82 -5.59 -6.84
C VAL A 128 6.71 -5.44 -8.07
N VAL A 129 6.75 -4.24 -8.69
CA VAL A 129 7.64 -3.95 -9.83
C VAL A 129 9.11 -4.07 -9.42
N LEU A 130 9.47 -3.44 -8.30
CA LEU A 130 10.85 -3.42 -7.79
C LEU A 130 11.34 -4.81 -7.39
N LYS A 131 10.50 -5.64 -6.78
CA LYS A 131 10.83 -7.02 -6.36
C LYS A 131 11.03 -7.99 -7.53
N ARG A 132 10.54 -7.66 -8.72
CA ARG A 132 10.79 -8.46 -9.93
C ARG A 132 12.19 -8.27 -10.52
N GLN A 133 12.90 -7.22 -10.13
CA GLN A 133 14.26 -7.01 -10.61
C GLN A 133 15.17 -8.11 -10.06
N PRO A 134 15.98 -8.77 -10.93
CA PRO A 134 16.72 -9.99 -10.58
C PRO A 134 17.71 -9.82 -9.43
N TYR A 135 18.21 -8.61 -9.24
CA TYR A 135 19.15 -8.24 -8.18
C TYR A 135 18.48 -7.84 -6.86
N THR A 136 17.16 -7.63 -6.85
CA THR A 136 16.44 -7.18 -5.66
C THR A 136 16.18 -8.34 -4.69
N ARG A 137 16.59 -8.17 -3.43
CA ARG A 137 16.21 -9.04 -2.30
C ARG A 137 14.96 -8.52 -1.60
N LEU A 138 14.98 -7.24 -1.23
CA LEU A 138 13.84 -6.52 -0.64
C LEU A 138 13.68 -5.17 -1.33
N ALA A 139 12.47 -4.67 -1.36
CA ALA A 139 12.16 -3.36 -1.88
C ALA A 139 11.12 -2.67 -1.01
N ALA A 140 11.23 -1.35 -0.88
CA ALA A 140 10.24 -0.47 -0.30
C ALA A 140 10.04 0.75 -1.20
N TYR A 141 8.79 1.24 -1.22
CA TYR A 141 8.43 2.49 -1.89
C TYR A 141 7.72 3.38 -0.88
N LEU A 142 8.28 4.54 -0.59
CA LEU A 142 7.78 5.40 0.47
C LEU A 142 7.76 6.88 0.08
N GLY A 143 6.86 7.62 0.72
CA GLY A 143 6.83 9.07 0.66
C GLY A 143 7.74 9.69 1.73
N VAL A 144 8.39 10.78 1.35
CA VAL A 144 9.16 11.63 2.27
C VAL A 144 8.67 13.06 2.09
N PRO A 145 8.44 13.81 3.17
CA PRO A 145 7.91 15.18 3.07
C PRO A 145 8.71 16.05 2.09
N ASP A 146 8.00 16.74 1.23
CA ASP A 146 8.55 17.66 0.22
C ASP A 146 7.68 18.93 0.14
N ALA A 147 8.32 20.09 0.13
CA ALA A 147 7.61 21.39 0.19
C ALA A 147 6.80 21.70 -1.08
N LYS A 148 7.11 21.07 -2.23
CA LYS A 148 6.43 21.33 -3.50
C LYS A 148 5.43 20.25 -3.85
N LEU A 149 5.76 18.99 -3.57
CA LEU A 149 5.00 17.82 -3.98
C LEU A 149 4.08 17.30 -2.88
N GLY A 150 4.17 17.82 -1.64
CA GLY A 150 3.63 17.19 -0.44
C GLY A 150 4.54 16.06 0.01
N GLU A 151 4.68 15.01 -0.79
CA GLU A 151 5.67 13.96 -0.59
C GLU A 151 6.44 13.66 -1.88
N LYS A 152 7.78 13.59 -1.80
CA LYS A 152 8.61 12.98 -2.84
C LYS A 152 8.64 11.47 -2.67
N THR A 153 8.78 10.76 -3.76
CA THR A 153 8.78 9.30 -3.78
C THR A 153 10.20 8.73 -3.75
N VAL A 154 10.43 7.76 -2.89
CA VAL A 154 11.73 7.11 -2.69
C VAL A 154 11.59 5.61 -2.89
N CYS A 155 12.33 5.07 -3.86
CA CYS A 155 12.55 3.64 -4.01
C CYS A 155 13.75 3.22 -3.18
N VAL A 156 13.57 2.29 -2.25
CA VAL A 156 14.66 1.71 -1.46
C VAL A 156 14.83 0.26 -1.89
N ILE A 157 16.04 -0.10 -2.30
CA ILE A 157 16.38 -1.44 -2.79
C ILE A 157 17.44 -2.04 -1.88
N ALA A 158 17.14 -3.18 -1.27
CA ALA A 158 18.14 -4.04 -0.67
C ALA A 158 18.55 -5.11 -1.69
N PRO A 159 19.78 -5.07 -2.22
CA PRO A 159 20.21 -6.04 -3.22
C PRO A 159 20.43 -7.42 -2.60
N LYS A 160 20.50 -8.45 -3.43
CA LYS A 160 20.87 -9.82 -3.02
C LYS A 160 22.30 -9.91 -2.54
N ASN A 161 23.19 -9.11 -3.09
CA ASN A 161 24.60 -9.00 -2.70
C ASN A 161 24.88 -7.55 -2.24
N ASN A 162 25.07 -7.36 -0.95
CA ASN A 162 25.32 -6.04 -0.37
C ASN A 162 26.66 -5.41 -0.79
N ALA A 163 27.64 -6.21 -1.27
CA ALA A 163 28.91 -5.67 -1.78
C ALA A 163 28.70 -4.78 -3.01
N GLU A 164 27.62 -5.02 -3.76
CA GLU A 164 27.27 -4.25 -4.98
C GLU A 164 26.87 -2.79 -4.67
N ILE A 165 26.48 -2.46 -3.44
CA ILE A 165 26.13 -1.09 -3.04
C ILE A 165 27.33 -0.14 -3.14
N SER A 166 28.55 -0.66 -3.01
CA SER A 166 29.80 0.11 -3.11
C SER A 166 30.20 0.38 -4.56
N ASP A 167 29.63 -0.36 -5.52
CA ASP A 167 29.90 -0.17 -6.96
C ASP A 167 28.97 0.94 -7.51
N LYS A 168 29.48 2.15 -7.58
CA LYS A 168 28.73 3.32 -8.05
C LYS A 168 28.25 3.18 -9.50
N LYS A 169 29.03 2.52 -10.36
CA LYS A 169 28.65 2.32 -11.76
C LYS A 169 27.47 1.37 -11.86
N LEU A 170 27.55 0.23 -11.18
CA LEU A 170 26.48 -0.75 -11.14
C LEU A 170 25.19 -0.17 -10.52
N CYS A 171 25.32 0.62 -9.44
CA CYS A 171 24.18 1.31 -8.85
C CYS A 171 23.52 2.27 -9.84
N ALA A 172 24.29 3.04 -10.60
CA ALA A 172 23.75 3.96 -11.62
C ALA A 172 23.04 3.22 -12.76
N GLU A 173 23.60 2.11 -13.24
CA GLU A 173 22.97 1.25 -14.26
C GLU A 173 21.61 0.70 -13.74
N ARG A 174 21.57 0.19 -12.52
CA ARG A 174 20.35 -0.32 -11.91
C ARG A 174 19.32 0.77 -11.61
N GLU A 175 19.77 1.96 -11.20
CA GLU A 175 18.86 3.09 -11.03
C GLU A 175 18.18 3.46 -12.35
N ALA A 176 18.92 3.50 -13.44
CA ALA A 176 18.36 3.78 -14.77
C ALA A 176 17.31 2.72 -15.17
N GLU A 177 17.59 1.44 -14.90
CA GLU A 177 16.64 0.35 -15.11
C GLU A 177 15.38 0.50 -14.26
N ILE A 178 15.52 0.77 -12.96
CA ILE A 178 14.40 1.02 -12.04
C ILE A 178 13.55 2.17 -12.56
N ARG A 179 14.15 3.30 -12.91
CA ARG A 179 13.40 4.45 -13.46
C ARG A 179 12.65 4.09 -14.73
N ARG A 180 13.25 3.30 -15.64
CA ARG A 180 12.62 2.84 -16.87
C ARG A 180 11.37 1.98 -16.58
N VAL A 181 11.50 0.95 -15.74
CA VAL A 181 10.37 0.04 -15.45
C VAL A 181 9.27 0.72 -14.65
N MET A 182 9.62 1.63 -13.74
CA MET A 182 8.65 2.40 -12.97
C MET A 182 7.88 3.37 -13.86
N THR A 183 8.56 4.06 -14.78
CA THR A 183 7.93 4.95 -15.77
C THR A 183 6.96 4.17 -16.67
N LYS A 184 7.35 2.98 -17.14
CA LYS A 184 6.47 2.10 -17.93
C LYS A 184 5.18 1.74 -17.18
N ASN A 185 5.26 1.60 -15.84
CA ASN A 185 4.13 1.34 -14.98
C ASN A 185 3.43 2.61 -14.46
N GLN A 186 3.79 3.79 -14.97
CA GLN A 186 3.25 5.10 -14.57
C GLN A 186 3.44 5.41 -13.07
N ILE A 187 4.49 4.87 -12.47
CA ILE A 187 4.82 5.07 -11.06
C ILE A 187 5.96 6.09 -10.97
N PRO A 188 5.75 7.26 -10.33
CA PRO A 188 6.78 8.29 -10.23
C PRO A 188 7.93 7.86 -9.32
N VAL A 189 9.16 8.28 -9.65
CA VAL A 189 10.37 8.02 -8.87
C VAL A 189 11.21 9.29 -8.79
N ASP A 190 11.23 9.91 -7.60
CA ASP A 190 12.06 11.09 -7.36
C ASP A 190 13.47 10.68 -6.94
N GLN A 191 13.61 9.60 -6.15
CA GLN A 191 14.90 9.13 -5.66
C GLN A 191 14.97 7.60 -5.62
N VAL A 192 16.18 7.06 -5.89
CA VAL A 192 16.49 5.63 -5.68
C VAL A 192 17.63 5.52 -4.69
N ILE A 193 17.49 4.65 -3.71
CA ILE A 193 18.46 4.38 -2.65
C ILE A 193 18.75 2.89 -2.62
N PHE A 194 20.03 2.52 -2.72
CA PHE A 194 20.48 1.15 -2.42
C PHE A 194 20.90 1.10 -0.97
N HIS A 195 20.25 0.23 -0.19
CA HIS A 195 20.43 0.10 1.25
C HIS A 195 20.70 -1.36 1.63
N PRO A 196 21.58 -1.64 2.60
CA PRO A 196 21.96 -3.03 2.91
C PRO A 196 20.80 -3.89 3.39
N ASP A 197 19.81 -3.29 4.03
CA ASP A 197 18.61 -4.01 4.48
C ASP A 197 17.38 -3.10 4.52
N ILE A 198 16.19 -3.69 4.63
CA ILE A 198 14.92 -3.00 4.81
C ILE A 198 14.27 -3.58 6.06
N PRO A 199 13.95 -2.76 7.08
CA PRO A 199 13.33 -3.24 8.29
C PRO A 199 11.96 -3.84 8.02
N MET A 200 11.77 -5.07 8.50
CA MET A 200 10.56 -5.87 8.32
C MET A 200 9.93 -6.19 9.67
N ASP A 201 8.59 -6.27 9.69
CA ASP A 201 7.84 -6.72 10.86
C ASP A 201 8.44 -8.03 11.42
N LEU A 202 8.75 -8.02 12.72
CA LEU A 202 9.40 -9.13 13.42
C LEU A 202 8.54 -10.40 13.48
N ARG A 203 7.19 -10.27 13.45
CA ARG A 203 6.28 -11.41 13.60
C ARG A 203 6.17 -12.23 12.33
N HIS A 204 6.02 -11.56 11.19
CA HIS A 204 5.70 -12.22 9.93
C HIS A 204 6.76 -12.03 8.86
N ARG A 205 7.71 -11.11 9.04
CA ARG A 205 8.77 -10.74 8.07
C ARG A 205 8.25 -10.48 6.65
N SER A 206 6.98 -10.10 6.54
CA SER A 206 6.29 -9.89 5.27
C SER A 206 5.89 -8.44 5.03
N LYS A 207 5.98 -7.58 6.05
CA LYS A 207 5.57 -6.18 5.98
C LYS A 207 6.76 -5.28 6.27
N VAL A 208 6.95 -4.27 5.42
CA VAL A 208 7.95 -3.22 5.62
C VAL A 208 7.53 -2.34 6.80
N GLU A 209 8.46 -2.08 7.71
CA GLU A 209 8.33 -1.12 8.79
C GLU A 209 8.72 0.29 8.28
N TYR A 210 7.83 0.91 7.49
CA TYR A 210 8.10 2.18 6.81
C TYR A 210 8.51 3.32 7.75
N GLY A 211 7.95 3.36 8.97
CA GLY A 211 8.33 4.35 9.97
C GLY A 211 9.78 4.22 10.39
N VAL A 212 10.21 2.98 10.68
CA VAL A 212 11.60 2.66 11.05
C VAL A 212 12.53 2.98 9.88
N LEU A 213 12.16 2.55 8.66
CA LEU A 213 12.97 2.81 7.47
C LEU A 213 13.16 4.32 7.21
N ARG A 214 12.11 5.14 7.34
CA ARG A 214 12.24 6.60 7.18
C ARG A 214 13.22 7.20 8.18
N GLU A 215 13.15 6.79 9.43
CA GLU A 215 14.06 7.28 10.47
C GLU A 215 15.51 6.85 10.22
N GLU A 216 15.75 5.63 9.75
CA GLU A 216 17.09 5.16 9.38
C GLU A 216 17.66 5.97 8.21
N LEU A 217 16.88 6.16 7.14
CA LEU A 217 17.30 6.95 5.99
C LEU A 217 17.57 8.41 6.36
N LYS A 218 16.74 9.01 7.21
CA LYS A 218 16.94 10.37 7.71
C LYS A 218 18.21 10.51 8.55
N LYS A 219 18.46 9.58 9.47
CA LYS A 219 19.70 9.55 10.26
C LYS A 219 20.95 9.37 9.40
N ALA A 220 20.84 8.65 8.29
CA ALA A 220 21.92 8.48 7.33
C ALA A 220 22.08 9.68 6.37
N GLY A 221 21.22 10.71 6.44
CA GLY A 221 21.24 11.87 5.55
C GLY A 221 20.89 11.53 4.10
N LEU A 222 20.13 10.46 3.89
CA LEU A 222 19.74 9.98 2.55
C LEU A 222 18.41 10.57 2.10
N VAL A 223 17.58 11.07 3.02
CA VAL A 223 16.29 11.72 2.78
C VAL A 223 16.07 12.91 3.70
#